data_823bb70eb04f06ec7fabb7415793d63b
#
_entry.id   823bb70eb04f06ec7fabb7415793d63b
#
_cell.length_a   1.000
_cell.length_b   1.000
_cell.length_c   1.000
_cell.angle_alpha   90.00
_cell.angle_beta   90.00
_cell.angle_gamma   90.00
#
_symmetry.space_group_name_H-M   'P 1'
#
loop_
_entity.id
_entity.type
_entity.pdbx_description
1 polymer ?
#
loop_
_entity_poly.entity_id
_entity_poly.type
_entity_poly.pdbx_seq_one_letter_code
_entity_poly.pdbx_strand_id
1 'polypeptide(L)'
;FDVSTFGNHEHDRNLAHVQKVIGLSDFQWVVSNYSSLEPLKSGAKVAKSFTILERGDIKVGVVGANTEETPEVIFPGNLDYTDASGAKKTIAISKTVASVNKAIVDAKAAGANLVVALIHEGWSENSDGVAKGGLINIMKGIKGADVIFGGHSHQLYSSVNPASNARSNATLVAEVPNAGVSYNRVQVCLNPGNNKVVGTSIENITTSAISKLTPDATAAALVKKYKDQLVEKLDVKIGQVTAVFPRGGTPAVERAGETPMGNYL
;
A
#
# COMPACT_ATOMS: atom_id res chain seq x y z
N PHE A 1 -4.67 13.27 -0.73
CA PHE A 1 -4.14 12.24 0.19
C PHE A 1 -3.46 12.93 1.37
N ASP A 2 -3.54 12.33 2.57
CA ASP A 2 -2.87 12.86 3.77
C ASP A 2 -1.60 12.05 4.09
N VAL A 3 -1.64 10.72 3.88
CA VAL A 3 -0.53 9.80 4.15
C VAL A 3 -0.51 8.67 3.12
N SER A 4 0.67 8.20 2.78
CA SER A 4 0.88 6.97 2.00
C SER A 4 2.02 6.15 2.59
N THR A 5 2.05 4.85 2.27
CA THR A 5 3.19 3.98 2.55
C THR A 5 3.87 3.56 1.26
N PHE A 6 5.06 2.98 1.37
CA PHE A 6 5.78 2.41 0.23
C PHE A 6 5.29 0.98 -0.05
N GLY A 7 5.24 0.62 -1.34
CA GLY A 7 5.19 -0.73 -1.81
C GLY A 7 6.47 -1.10 -2.55
N ASN A 8 6.55 -2.33 -3.09
CA ASN A 8 7.68 -2.76 -3.89
C ASN A 8 7.85 -1.92 -5.16
N HIS A 9 6.75 -1.49 -5.80
CA HIS A 9 6.79 -0.73 -7.06
C HIS A 9 7.28 0.71 -6.92
N GLU A 10 7.33 1.31 -5.72
CA GLU A 10 8.07 2.56 -5.51
C GLU A 10 9.55 2.39 -5.81
N HIS A 11 10.07 1.16 -5.74
CA HIS A 11 11.45 0.78 -6.00
C HIS A 11 11.69 0.12 -7.38
N ASP A 12 10.76 0.20 -8.32
CA ASP A 12 10.97 -0.23 -9.72
C ASP A 12 12.10 0.56 -10.40
N ARG A 13 12.40 1.73 -9.84
CA ARG A 13 13.56 2.57 -10.19
C ARG A 13 14.42 2.84 -8.96
N ASN A 14 15.60 3.41 -9.20
CA ASN A 14 16.55 3.74 -8.14
C ASN A 14 16.02 4.76 -7.10
N LEU A 15 16.72 4.89 -6.00
CA LEU A 15 16.32 5.80 -4.91
C LEU A 15 16.28 7.28 -5.31
N ALA A 16 17.02 7.72 -6.33
CA ALA A 16 16.90 9.08 -6.84
C ALA A 16 15.50 9.36 -7.41
N HIS A 17 14.87 8.34 -8.02
CA HIS A 17 13.48 8.45 -8.46
C HIS A 17 12.51 8.51 -7.27
N VAL A 18 12.72 7.69 -6.25
CA VAL A 18 11.92 7.71 -5.00
C VAL A 18 12.00 9.09 -4.34
N GLN A 19 13.20 9.66 -4.23
CA GLN A 19 13.41 11.01 -3.70
C GLN A 19 12.65 12.07 -4.50
N LYS A 20 12.65 11.97 -5.83
CA LYS A 20 11.85 12.86 -6.69
C LYS A 20 10.36 12.73 -6.40
N VAL A 21 9.84 11.52 -6.24
CA VAL A 21 8.42 11.27 -5.89
C VAL A 21 8.09 11.86 -4.54
N ILE A 22 8.94 11.66 -3.52
CA ILE A 22 8.78 12.27 -2.19
C ILE A 22 8.71 13.81 -2.31
N GLY A 23 9.60 14.40 -3.11
CA GLY A 23 9.62 15.85 -3.35
C GLY A 23 8.35 16.41 -3.98
N LEU A 24 7.72 15.65 -4.87
CA LEU A 24 6.48 16.02 -5.56
C LEU A 24 5.21 15.74 -4.74
N SER A 25 5.30 14.93 -3.69
CA SER A 25 4.14 14.55 -2.89
C SER A 25 3.76 15.64 -1.90
N ASP A 26 2.47 15.95 -1.80
CA ASP A 26 1.93 16.89 -0.79
C ASP A 26 1.35 16.16 0.44
N PHE A 27 1.69 14.89 0.60
CA PHE A 27 1.31 14.04 1.72
C PHE A 27 2.55 13.43 2.40
N GLN A 28 2.36 12.91 3.62
CA GLN A 28 3.44 12.27 4.37
C GLN A 28 3.64 10.82 3.93
N TRP A 29 4.87 10.44 3.60
CA TRP A 29 5.28 9.05 3.42
C TRP A 29 5.64 8.42 4.77
N VAL A 30 5.13 7.19 5.02
CA VAL A 30 5.43 6.42 6.23
C VAL A 30 5.90 5.01 5.88
N VAL A 31 6.97 4.55 6.53
CA VAL A 31 7.46 3.17 6.45
C VAL A 31 8.30 2.86 7.69
N SER A 32 7.96 1.82 8.43
CA SER A 32 8.61 1.49 9.70
C SER A 32 9.62 0.35 9.59
N ASN A 33 9.56 -0.46 8.55
CA ASN A 33 10.38 -1.67 8.43
C ASN A 33 11.60 -1.53 7.51
N TYR A 34 11.98 -0.30 7.16
CA TYR A 34 13.26 -0.06 6.46
C TYR A 34 14.38 0.15 7.46
N SER A 35 15.55 -0.42 7.18
CA SER A 35 16.74 -0.30 8.03
C SER A 35 17.27 1.13 8.13
N SER A 36 16.97 1.98 7.15
CA SER A 36 17.29 3.39 7.14
C SER A 36 16.25 4.21 6.39
N LEU A 37 15.88 5.35 6.95
CA LEU A 37 15.07 6.38 6.31
C LEU A 37 15.92 7.54 5.76
N GLU A 38 17.23 7.52 6.00
CA GLU A 38 18.16 8.56 5.57
C GLU A 38 18.05 8.91 4.08
N PRO A 39 18.01 7.91 3.15
CA PRO A 39 17.90 8.21 1.73
C PRO A 39 16.49 8.59 1.27
N LEU A 40 15.47 8.47 2.13
CA LEU A 40 14.07 8.70 1.77
C LEU A 40 13.64 10.13 2.10
N LYS A 41 14.30 11.10 1.47
CA LYS A 41 14.07 12.53 1.67
C LYS A 41 14.23 13.33 0.38
N SER A 42 13.55 14.48 0.32
CA SER A 42 13.72 15.49 -0.72
C SER A 42 13.52 16.88 -0.11
N GLY A 43 14.60 17.60 0.10
CA GLY A 43 14.58 18.85 0.88
C GLY A 43 14.07 18.62 2.30
N ALA A 44 13.05 19.35 2.71
CA ALA A 44 12.41 19.23 4.03
C ALA A 44 11.44 18.05 4.14
N LYS A 45 11.05 17.42 3.03
CA LYS A 45 10.14 16.27 3.00
C LYS A 45 10.92 15.00 3.29
N VAL A 46 10.58 14.30 4.37
CA VAL A 46 11.27 13.09 4.84
C VAL A 46 10.25 12.02 5.14
N ALA A 47 10.49 10.79 4.68
CA ALA A 47 9.70 9.64 5.12
C ALA A 47 9.91 9.37 6.62
N LYS A 48 8.86 8.91 7.29
CA LYS A 48 8.86 8.64 8.74
C LYS A 48 8.42 7.21 9.03
N SER A 49 8.73 6.69 10.22
CA SER A 49 8.19 5.40 10.65
C SER A 49 6.68 5.47 10.95
N PHE A 50 6.22 6.63 11.40
CA PHE A 50 4.81 6.97 11.61
C PHE A 50 4.61 8.49 11.48
N THR A 51 3.34 8.90 11.41
CA THR A 51 2.94 10.31 11.50
C THR A 51 1.68 10.45 12.34
N ILE A 52 1.45 11.65 12.88
CA ILE A 52 0.20 12.00 13.59
C ILE A 52 -0.59 12.96 12.72
N LEU A 53 -1.83 12.63 12.46
CA LEU A 53 -2.83 13.52 11.86
C LEU A 53 -3.76 14.03 12.95
N GLU A 54 -3.86 15.34 13.10
CA GLU A 54 -4.81 15.95 14.03
C GLU A 54 -6.13 16.24 13.32
N ARG A 55 -7.23 15.83 13.93
CA ARG A 55 -8.60 16.05 13.47
C ARG A 55 -9.45 16.48 14.67
N GLY A 56 -9.53 17.79 14.90
CA GLY A 56 -10.04 18.34 16.16
C GLY A 56 -9.20 17.82 17.32
N ASP A 57 -9.86 17.28 18.35
CA ASP A 57 -9.20 16.72 19.54
C ASP A 57 -8.68 15.30 19.35
N ILE A 58 -8.83 14.74 18.14
CA ILE A 58 -8.41 13.38 17.84
C ILE A 58 -7.05 13.38 17.14
N LYS A 59 -6.12 12.60 17.67
CA LYS A 59 -4.82 12.31 17.08
C LYS A 59 -4.83 10.92 16.45
N VAL A 60 -4.74 10.87 15.13
CA VAL A 60 -4.66 9.62 14.36
C VAL A 60 -3.20 9.31 14.08
N GLY A 61 -2.68 8.26 14.70
CA GLY A 61 -1.36 7.72 14.39
C GLY A 61 -1.46 6.87 13.12
N VAL A 62 -0.68 7.20 12.09
CA VAL A 62 -0.58 6.39 10.88
C VAL A 62 0.81 5.81 10.80
N VAL A 63 0.91 4.48 10.77
CA VAL A 63 2.16 3.73 10.61
C VAL A 63 2.18 3.04 9.27
N GLY A 64 3.36 2.79 8.70
CA GLY A 64 3.51 2.15 7.38
C GLY A 64 4.48 0.98 7.42
N ALA A 65 4.32 0.04 6.48
CA ALA A 65 5.31 -0.99 6.18
C ALA A 65 5.21 -1.46 4.73
N ASN A 66 6.36 -1.81 4.15
CA ASN A 66 6.46 -2.45 2.84
C ASN A 66 6.55 -3.97 3.01
N THR A 67 6.26 -4.73 1.95
CA THR A 67 6.42 -6.18 1.93
C THR A 67 7.88 -6.57 2.11
N GLU A 68 8.11 -7.65 2.87
CA GLU A 68 9.43 -8.22 3.09
C GLU A 68 10.02 -8.81 1.78
N GLU A 69 9.17 -9.11 0.78
CA GLU A 69 9.57 -9.64 -0.52
C GLU A 69 10.19 -8.58 -1.45
N THR A 70 10.12 -7.29 -1.10
CA THR A 70 10.59 -6.19 -1.97
C THR A 70 11.97 -6.43 -2.59
N PRO A 71 13.01 -6.88 -1.86
CA PRO A 71 14.32 -7.10 -2.47
C PRO A 71 14.36 -8.21 -3.55
N GLU A 72 13.38 -9.12 -3.51
CA GLU A 72 13.29 -10.28 -4.43
C GLU A 72 12.52 -9.95 -5.71
N VAL A 73 11.68 -8.90 -5.67
CA VAL A 73 10.74 -8.55 -6.76
C VAL A 73 11.06 -7.24 -7.48
N ILE A 74 12.18 -6.60 -7.14
CA ILE A 74 12.68 -5.38 -7.81
C ILE A 74 14.03 -5.63 -8.45
N PHE A 75 14.49 -4.70 -9.30
CA PHE A 75 15.84 -4.80 -9.86
C PHE A 75 16.92 -4.66 -8.77
N PRO A 76 17.94 -5.51 -8.78
CA PRO A 76 19.09 -5.41 -7.88
C PRO A 76 19.69 -4.00 -7.91
N GLY A 77 20.04 -3.47 -6.73
CA GLY A 77 20.63 -2.14 -6.58
C GLY A 77 19.63 -0.99 -6.47
N ASN A 78 18.33 -1.21 -6.69
CA ASN A 78 17.33 -0.13 -6.56
C ASN A 78 17.11 0.35 -5.11
N LEU A 79 17.59 -0.40 -4.12
CA LEU A 79 17.63 -0.01 -2.71
C LEU A 79 19.00 0.53 -2.26
N ASP A 80 19.98 0.64 -3.18
CA ASP A 80 21.32 1.09 -2.85
C ASP A 80 21.39 2.60 -2.76
N TYR A 81 22.18 3.10 -1.80
CA TYR A 81 22.45 4.50 -1.61
C TYR A 81 23.86 4.74 -1.08
N THR A 82 24.31 5.99 -1.17
CA THR A 82 25.52 6.43 -0.51
C THR A 82 25.12 7.30 0.69
N ASP A 83 25.59 6.94 1.89
CA ASP A 83 25.29 7.69 3.10
C ASP A 83 26.10 9.00 3.21
N ALA A 84 25.84 9.78 4.24
CA ALA A 84 26.52 11.07 4.47
C ALA A 84 28.04 10.95 4.66
N SER A 85 28.57 9.77 4.99
CA SER A 85 29.99 9.48 5.10
C SER A 85 30.65 9.08 3.77
N GLY A 86 29.87 8.92 2.70
CA GLY A 86 30.31 8.41 1.40
C GLY A 86 30.33 6.87 1.29
N ALA A 87 29.85 6.16 2.31
CA ALA A 87 29.79 4.70 2.28
C ALA A 87 28.57 4.20 1.48
N LYS A 88 28.80 3.20 0.63
CA LYS A 88 27.72 2.50 -0.10
C LYS A 88 26.97 1.59 0.86
N LYS A 89 25.66 1.69 0.83
CA LYS A 89 24.73 0.92 1.66
C LYS A 89 23.49 0.52 0.87
N THR A 90 22.76 -0.47 1.37
CA THR A 90 21.49 -0.93 0.83
C THR A 90 20.42 -0.84 1.94
N ILE A 91 19.24 -0.35 1.62
CA ILE A 91 18.10 -0.44 2.53
C ILE A 91 17.71 -1.91 2.67
N ALA A 92 17.80 -2.45 3.89
CA ALA A 92 17.24 -3.76 4.21
C ALA A 92 15.79 -3.62 4.69
N ILE A 93 14.96 -4.60 4.33
CA ILE A 93 13.58 -4.67 4.80
C ILE A 93 13.55 -5.57 6.03
N SER A 94 13.18 -4.99 7.16
CA SER A 94 13.09 -5.69 8.44
C SER A 94 11.76 -6.40 8.59
N LYS A 95 11.64 -7.29 9.59
CA LYS A 95 10.40 -8.00 9.90
C LYS A 95 9.25 -7.05 10.19
N THR A 96 8.18 -7.16 9.41
CA THR A 96 7.05 -6.23 9.39
C THR A 96 6.36 -6.16 10.75
N VAL A 97 6.03 -7.30 11.37
CA VAL A 97 5.30 -7.33 12.65
C VAL A 97 6.05 -6.58 13.75
N ALA A 98 7.36 -6.83 13.89
CA ALA A 98 8.17 -6.20 14.93
C ALA A 98 8.28 -4.69 14.72
N SER A 99 8.53 -4.27 13.49
CA SER A 99 8.70 -2.86 13.09
C SER A 99 7.40 -2.06 13.24
N VAL A 100 6.28 -2.62 12.77
CA VAL A 100 4.96 -1.99 12.89
C VAL A 100 4.54 -1.87 14.36
N ASN A 101 4.72 -2.92 15.15
CA ASN A 101 4.39 -2.87 16.58
C ASN A 101 5.20 -1.80 17.32
N LYS A 102 6.50 -1.66 16.99
CA LYS A 102 7.32 -0.58 17.54
C LYS A 102 6.77 0.79 17.13
N ALA A 103 6.49 1.00 15.86
CA ALA A 103 5.96 2.28 15.36
C ALA A 103 4.58 2.61 15.96
N ILE A 104 3.75 1.61 16.25
CA ILE A 104 2.47 1.78 16.96
C ILE A 104 2.71 2.27 18.41
N VAL A 105 3.69 1.68 19.10
CA VAL A 105 4.06 2.12 20.46
C VAL A 105 4.53 3.56 20.43
N ASP A 106 5.41 3.92 19.49
CA ASP A 106 5.94 5.27 19.32
C ASP A 106 4.82 6.28 19.00
N ALA A 107 3.88 5.92 18.09
CA ALA A 107 2.73 6.76 17.75
C ALA A 107 1.81 6.99 18.97
N LYS A 108 1.57 5.95 19.77
CA LYS A 108 0.78 6.09 21.03
C LYS A 108 1.50 6.94 22.06
N ALA A 109 2.81 6.81 22.20
CA ALA A 109 3.61 7.68 23.05
C ALA A 109 3.57 9.15 22.60
N ALA A 110 3.43 9.39 21.28
CA ALA A 110 3.20 10.73 20.71
C ALA A 110 1.73 11.22 20.85
N GLY A 111 0.87 10.46 21.54
CA GLY A 111 -0.50 10.83 21.89
C GLY A 111 -1.58 10.35 20.93
N ALA A 112 -1.30 9.39 20.03
CA ALA A 112 -2.32 8.85 19.15
C ALA A 112 -3.48 8.19 19.93
N ASN A 113 -4.71 8.65 19.65
CA ASN A 113 -5.97 8.09 20.18
C ASN A 113 -6.42 6.88 19.36
N LEU A 114 -6.19 6.93 18.05
CA LEU A 114 -6.53 5.96 17.02
C LEU A 114 -5.26 5.63 16.23
N VAL A 115 -5.05 4.36 15.89
CA VAL A 115 -3.91 3.93 15.06
C VAL A 115 -4.39 3.21 13.81
N VAL A 116 -3.95 3.70 12.67
CA VAL A 116 -4.13 3.10 11.35
C VAL A 116 -2.78 2.56 10.86
N ALA A 117 -2.73 1.31 10.46
CA ALA A 117 -1.55 0.71 9.82
C ALA A 117 -1.79 0.55 8.31
N LEU A 118 -0.88 1.10 7.50
CA LEU A 118 -0.82 0.93 6.05
C LEU A 118 0.27 -0.09 5.75
N ILE A 119 -0.09 -1.29 5.32
CA ILE A 119 0.86 -2.38 5.13
C ILE A 119 0.77 -2.86 3.69
N HIS A 120 1.84 -2.66 2.91
CA HIS A 120 1.89 -3.16 1.53
C HIS A 120 2.15 -4.67 1.53
N GLU A 121 1.14 -5.42 1.94
CA GLU A 121 1.11 -6.87 1.96
C GLU A 121 -0.33 -7.33 1.72
N GLY A 122 -0.48 -8.46 1.03
CA GLY A 122 -1.76 -8.92 0.57
C GLY A 122 -2.20 -10.25 1.16
N TRP A 123 -3.37 -10.67 0.75
CA TRP A 123 -3.94 -11.97 1.05
C TRP A 123 -4.18 -12.77 -0.22
N SER A 124 -4.33 -14.08 -0.08
CA SER A 124 -4.77 -14.96 -1.13
C SER A 124 -5.80 -15.95 -0.59
N GLU A 125 -6.70 -16.38 -1.45
CA GLU A 125 -7.66 -17.42 -1.13
C GLU A 125 -7.13 -18.78 -1.59
N ASN A 126 -7.42 -19.82 -0.82
CA ASN A 126 -7.17 -21.20 -1.24
C ASN A 126 -8.36 -21.78 -1.96
N SER A 127 -8.16 -22.95 -2.54
CA SER A 127 -9.23 -23.79 -3.10
C SER A 127 -10.31 -24.20 -2.10
N ASP A 128 -10.03 -24.09 -0.80
CA ASP A 128 -10.95 -24.37 0.32
C ASP A 128 -11.65 -23.11 0.86
N GLY A 129 -11.45 -21.94 0.22
CA GLY A 129 -12.06 -20.67 0.62
C GLY A 129 -11.42 -20.04 1.87
N VAL A 130 -10.30 -20.58 2.35
CA VAL A 130 -9.61 -20.04 3.53
C VAL A 130 -8.61 -18.96 3.12
N ALA A 131 -8.78 -17.75 3.65
CA ALA A 131 -7.84 -16.65 3.41
C ALA A 131 -6.44 -16.98 3.97
N LYS A 132 -5.42 -16.80 3.13
CA LYS A 132 -3.99 -16.99 3.44
C LYS A 132 -3.18 -15.82 2.91
N GLY A 133 -1.88 -15.90 3.03
CA GLY A 133 -0.94 -14.91 2.53
C GLY A 133 -0.34 -14.04 3.62
N GLY A 134 0.55 -13.14 3.21
CA GLY A 134 1.33 -12.32 4.12
C GLY A 134 0.50 -11.46 5.05
N LEU A 135 -0.53 -10.78 4.53
CA LEU A 135 -1.42 -9.94 5.35
C LEU A 135 -2.11 -10.72 6.47
N ILE A 136 -2.58 -11.96 6.19
CA ILE A 136 -3.24 -12.82 7.19
C ILE A 136 -2.28 -13.24 8.31
N ASN A 137 -1.03 -13.49 7.96
CA ASN A 137 0.00 -13.85 8.94
C ASN A 137 0.43 -12.65 9.79
N ILE A 138 0.62 -11.50 9.13
CA ILE A 138 1.06 -10.25 9.78
C ILE A 138 -0.01 -9.73 10.73
N MET A 139 -1.29 -9.68 10.32
CA MET A 139 -2.36 -9.13 11.14
C MET A 139 -2.50 -9.83 12.51
N LYS A 140 -2.20 -11.13 12.58
CA LYS A 140 -2.23 -11.90 13.85
C LYS A 140 -1.18 -11.42 14.85
N GLY A 141 -0.07 -10.88 14.37
CA GLY A 141 1.03 -10.38 15.18
C GLY A 141 0.97 -8.89 15.50
N ILE A 142 0.16 -8.10 14.77
CA ILE A 142 0.01 -6.66 15.01
C ILE A 142 -0.81 -6.42 16.27
N LYS A 143 -0.30 -5.56 17.15
CA LYS A 143 -0.94 -5.22 18.43
C LYS A 143 -1.21 -3.74 18.54
N GLY A 144 -2.47 -3.40 18.78
CA GLY A 144 -2.84 -2.02 19.11
C GLY A 144 -3.08 -1.10 17.92
N ALA A 145 -3.14 -1.61 16.68
CA ALA A 145 -3.80 -0.95 15.57
C ALA A 145 -5.32 -1.12 15.69
N ASP A 146 -6.06 -0.09 15.32
CA ASP A 146 -7.53 -0.13 15.26
C ASP A 146 -8.00 -0.49 13.85
N VAL A 147 -7.24 -0.08 12.82
CA VAL A 147 -7.48 -0.41 11.41
C VAL A 147 -6.16 -0.80 10.75
N ILE A 148 -6.19 -1.82 9.91
CA ILE A 148 -5.09 -2.23 9.03
C ILE A 148 -5.59 -2.21 7.59
N PHE A 149 -4.95 -1.43 6.73
CA PHE A 149 -5.13 -1.52 5.29
C PHE A 149 -3.98 -2.28 4.66
N GLY A 150 -4.32 -3.32 3.91
CA GLY A 150 -3.40 -4.10 3.09
C GLY A 150 -3.37 -3.63 1.64
N GLY A 151 -2.56 -4.31 0.83
CA GLY A 151 -2.39 -4.08 -0.60
C GLY A 151 -1.59 -5.22 -1.26
N HIS A 152 -0.86 -4.94 -2.34
CA HIS A 152 0.07 -5.86 -3.00
C HIS A 152 -0.61 -6.98 -3.81
N SER A 153 -1.54 -7.74 -3.22
CA SER A 153 -2.19 -8.88 -3.90
C SER A 153 -3.36 -8.49 -4.80
N HIS A 154 -3.82 -7.23 -4.74
CA HIS A 154 -4.92 -6.70 -5.55
C HIS A 154 -6.27 -7.39 -5.30
N GLN A 155 -6.47 -7.95 -4.12
CA GLN A 155 -7.68 -8.70 -3.78
C GLN A 155 -8.65 -7.86 -2.93
N LEU A 156 -9.94 -8.10 -3.10
CA LEU A 156 -10.93 -7.55 -2.19
C LEU A 156 -10.99 -8.42 -0.93
N TYR A 157 -10.67 -7.81 0.20
CA TYR A 157 -10.71 -8.48 1.49
C TYR A 157 -11.14 -7.54 2.60
N SER A 158 -11.98 -8.02 3.49
CA SER A 158 -12.22 -7.37 4.78
C SER A 158 -12.47 -8.41 5.87
N SER A 159 -11.95 -8.17 7.04
CA SER A 159 -12.10 -9.06 8.20
C SER A 159 -11.92 -8.30 9.49
N VAL A 160 -12.27 -8.95 10.58
CA VAL A 160 -12.03 -8.48 11.94
C VAL A 160 -11.03 -9.44 12.58
N ASN A 161 -9.93 -8.92 13.10
CA ASN A 161 -8.94 -9.71 13.83
C ASN A 161 -9.17 -9.65 15.34
N PRO A 162 -9.84 -10.63 15.94
CA PRO A 162 -10.13 -10.63 17.37
C PRO A 162 -8.86 -10.84 18.23
N ALA A 163 -7.79 -11.42 17.68
CA ALA A 163 -6.59 -11.75 18.44
C ALA A 163 -5.66 -10.55 18.70
N SER A 164 -5.83 -9.45 17.96
CA SER A 164 -4.90 -8.30 18.03
C SER A 164 -5.24 -7.29 19.13
N ASN A 165 -6.35 -7.45 19.83
CA ASN A 165 -6.86 -6.40 20.69
C ASN A 165 -7.21 -6.91 22.09
N ALA A 166 -6.46 -6.44 23.10
CA ALA A 166 -6.84 -6.53 24.51
C ALA A 166 -8.03 -5.59 24.87
N ARG A 167 -8.51 -4.80 23.91
CA ARG A 167 -9.70 -3.95 24.02
C ARG A 167 -10.92 -4.73 23.52
N SER A 168 -12.11 -4.30 23.91
CA SER A 168 -13.38 -4.87 23.47
C SER A 168 -13.64 -4.80 21.96
N ASN A 169 -12.79 -4.10 21.19
CA ASN A 169 -12.92 -3.88 19.76
C ASN A 169 -11.77 -4.55 19.00
N ALA A 170 -12.15 -5.43 18.10
CA ALA A 170 -11.21 -6.10 17.20
C ALA A 170 -10.67 -5.13 16.13
N THR A 171 -9.41 -5.33 15.72
CA THR A 171 -8.81 -4.60 14.60
C THR A 171 -9.54 -4.93 13.31
N LEU A 172 -9.99 -3.91 12.59
CA LEU A 172 -10.52 -4.07 11.24
C LEU A 172 -9.35 -4.18 10.25
N VAL A 173 -9.41 -5.18 9.37
CA VAL A 173 -8.40 -5.42 8.33
C VAL A 173 -9.08 -5.41 6.97
N ALA A 174 -8.54 -4.68 6.01
CA ALA A 174 -9.13 -4.57 4.68
C ALA A 174 -8.09 -4.34 3.58
N GLU A 175 -8.36 -4.88 2.40
CA GLU A 175 -7.64 -4.65 1.16
C GLU A 175 -8.67 -4.40 0.04
N VAL A 176 -8.27 -3.69 -1.02
CA VAL A 176 -9.07 -3.47 -2.24
C VAL A 176 -8.28 -3.86 -3.49
N PRO A 177 -8.98 -4.15 -4.61
CA PRO A 177 -8.33 -4.34 -5.90
C PRO A 177 -7.52 -3.12 -6.35
N ASN A 178 -6.62 -3.36 -7.31
CA ASN A 178 -5.75 -2.32 -7.89
C ASN A 178 -6.50 -1.33 -8.80
N ALA A 179 -5.75 -0.39 -9.38
CA ALA A 179 -6.19 0.53 -10.42
C ALA A 179 -7.35 1.47 -10.03
N GLY A 180 -7.62 1.65 -8.72
CA GLY A 180 -8.67 2.56 -8.25
C GLY A 180 -10.09 2.12 -8.59
N VAL A 181 -10.31 0.84 -8.91
CA VAL A 181 -11.64 0.30 -9.24
C VAL A 181 -12.59 0.27 -8.04
N SER A 182 -12.05 0.30 -6.84
CA SER A 182 -12.82 0.45 -5.61
C SER A 182 -11.98 1.08 -4.50
N TYR A 183 -12.62 1.51 -3.42
CA TYR A 183 -11.94 1.92 -2.20
C TYR A 183 -12.76 1.55 -0.96
N ASN A 184 -12.09 1.40 0.17
CA ASN A 184 -12.74 1.16 1.44
C ASN A 184 -12.98 2.48 2.18
N ARG A 185 -14.22 2.70 2.63
CA ARG A 185 -14.59 3.74 3.57
C ARG A 185 -14.75 3.13 4.94
N VAL A 186 -13.84 3.48 5.86
CA VAL A 186 -13.89 3.02 7.24
C VAL A 186 -14.38 4.14 8.14
N GLN A 187 -15.38 3.84 8.97
CA GLN A 187 -15.85 4.71 10.03
C GLN A 187 -15.36 4.18 11.36
N VAL A 188 -14.81 5.06 12.19
CA VAL A 188 -14.36 4.73 13.54
C VAL A 188 -15.14 5.59 14.51
N CYS A 189 -15.87 4.93 15.41
CA CYS A 189 -16.61 5.59 16.49
C CYS A 189 -15.72 5.67 17.73
N LEU A 190 -15.64 6.84 18.32
CA LEU A 190 -14.88 7.10 19.53
C LEU A 190 -15.83 7.48 20.69
N ASN A 191 -15.48 7.04 21.88
CA ASN A 191 -16.15 7.52 23.10
C ASN A 191 -15.74 8.97 23.36
N PRO A 192 -16.67 9.94 23.40
CA PRO A 192 -16.35 11.36 23.56
C PRO A 192 -15.71 11.71 24.90
N GLY A 193 -15.90 10.89 25.93
CA GLY A 193 -15.34 11.15 27.26
C GLY A 193 -13.87 10.74 27.43
N ASN A 194 -13.34 9.90 26.55
CA ASN A 194 -11.96 9.39 26.67
C ASN A 194 -11.24 9.12 25.35
N ASN A 195 -11.86 9.46 24.22
CA ASN A 195 -11.35 9.28 22.86
C ASN A 195 -10.91 7.83 22.52
N LYS A 196 -11.51 6.83 23.20
CA LYS A 196 -11.24 5.41 22.89
C LYS A 196 -12.16 4.92 21.79
N VAL A 197 -11.65 4.09 20.91
CA VAL A 197 -12.44 3.41 19.87
C VAL A 197 -13.48 2.52 20.52
N VAL A 198 -14.75 2.70 20.17
CA VAL A 198 -15.88 1.89 20.64
C VAL A 198 -16.54 1.09 19.53
N GLY A 199 -16.20 1.37 18.28
CA GLY A 199 -16.69 0.62 17.14
C GLY A 199 -15.99 1.01 15.86
N THR A 200 -15.96 0.08 14.91
CA THR A 200 -15.49 0.29 13.54
C THR A 200 -16.48 -0.33 12.56
N SER A 201 -16.68 0.30 11.42
CA SER A 201 -17.43 -0.27 10.31
C SER A 201 -16.71 0.02 9.00
N ILE A 202 -16.96 -0.82 8.00
CA ILE A 202 -16.36 -0.71 6.68
C ILE A 202 -17.45 -0.81 5.62
N GLU A 203 -17.27 0.00 4.57
CA GLU A 203 -18.04 -0.08 3.34
C GLU A 203 -17.04 -0.10 2.17
N ASN A 204 -17.16 -1.09 1.30
CA ASN A 204 -16.43 -1.10 0.04
C ASN A 204 -17.22 -0.32 -1.02
N ILE A 205 -16.64 0.77 -1.49
CA ILE A 205 -17.22 1.60 -2.55
C ILE A 205 -16.77 1.01 -3.89
N THR A 206 -17.70 0.41 -4.61
CA THR A 206 -17.43 -0.37 -5.82
C THR A 206 -17.30 0.50 -7.07
N THR A 207 -16.75 -0.09 -8.14
CA THR A 207 -16.65 0.52 -9.48
C THR A 207 -18.00 1.08 -9.94
N SER A 208 -19.11 0.37 -9.71
CA SER A 208 -20.46 0.84 -10.09
C SER A 208 -20.88 2.12 -9.36
N ALA A 209 -20.44 2.34 -8.14
CA ALA A 209 -20.67 3.60 -7.43
C ALA A 209 -19.72 4.71 -7.91
N ILE A 210 -18.44 4.38 -8.10
CA ILE A 210 -17.40 5.31 -8.56
C ILE A 210 -17.71 5.85 -9.96
N SER A 211 -18.16 4.99 -10.88
CA SER A 211 -18.48 5.38 -12.27
C SER A 211 -19.62 6.39 -12.41
N LYS A 212 -20.40 6.60 -11.36
CA LYS A 212 -21.47 7.60 -11.30
C LYS A 212 -21.00 8.96 -10.80
N LEU A 213 -19.77 9.05 -10.31
CA LEU A 213 -19.20 10.30 -9.83
C LEU A 213 -18.74 11.15 -11.01
N THR A 214 -18.90 12.46 -10.89
CA THR A 214 -18.28 13.41 -11.83
C THR A 214 -16.77 13.43 -11.57
N PRO A 215 -15.93 13.17 -12.58
CA PRO A 215 -14.48 13.25 -12.43
C PRO A 215 -14.04 14.66 -11.99
N ASP A 216 -13.01 14.74 -11.15
CA ASP A 216 -12.34 16.00 -10.88
C ASP A 216 -11.74 16.55 -12.20
N ALA A 217 -12.08 17.79 -12.53
CA ALA A 217 -11.72 18.38 -13.81
C ALA A 217 -10.20 18.53 -13.99
N THR A 218 -9.46 18.83 -12.90
CA THR A 218 -8.01 18.98 -12.93
C THR A 218 -7.32 17.64 -13.14
N ALA A 219 -7.74 16.61 -12.41
CA ALA A 219 -7.23 15.26 -12.59
C ALA A 219 -7.55 14.72 -13.99
N ALA A 220 -8.77 14.90 -14.48
CA ALA A 220 -9.16 14.48 -15.82
C ALA A 220 -8.33 15.16 -16.92
N ALA A 221 -8.07 16.46 -16.81
CA ALA A 221 -7.23 17.20 -17.75
C ALA A 221 -5.78 16.70 -17.72
N LEU A 222 -5.24 16.38 -16.54
CA LEU A 222 -3.90 15.82 -16.40
C LEU A 222 -3.78 14.45 -17.06
N VAL A 223 -4.74 13.56 -16.80
CA VAL A 223 -4.81 12.23 -17.44
C VAL A 223 -4.90 12.38 -18.96
N LYS A 224 -5.77 13.25 -19.47
CA LYS A 224 -5.90 13.50 -20.90
C LYS A 224 -4.59 13.98 -21.52
N LYS A 225 -3.91 14.94 -20.89
CA LYS A 225 -2.62 15.45 -21.36
C LYS A 225 -1.59 14.34 -21.59
N TYR A 226 -1.44 13.44 -20.64
CA TYR A 226 -0.47 12.34 -20.79
C TYR A 226 -0.95 11.26 -21.75
N LYS A 227 -2.24 10.97 -21.77
CA LYS A 227 -2.82 10.04 -22.74
C LYS A 227 -2.59 10.52 -24.17
N ASP A 228 -2.85 11.79 -24.48
CA ASP A 228 -2.63 12.36 -25.82
C ASP A 228 -1.16 12.23 -26.27
N GLN A 229 -0.20 12.38 -25.35
CA GLN A 229 1.22 12.20 -25.65
C GLN A 229 1.62 10.73 -25.95
N LEU A 230 0.83 9.78 -25.45
CA LEU A 230 1.09 8.36 -25.66
C LEU A 230 0.48 7.82 -26.95
N VAL A 231 -0.65 8.39 -27.40
CA VAL A 231 -1.39 7.95 -28.61
C VAL A 231 -0.46 7.88 -29.82
N GLU A 232 0.30 8.91 -30.09
CA GLU A 232 1.22 8.96 -31.23
C GLU A 232 2.33 7.88 -31.19
N LYS A 233 2.64 7.36 -29.99
CA LYS A 233 3.72 6.39 -29.78
C LYS A 233 3.21 4.95 -29.65
N LEU A 234 2.01 4.77 -29.06
CA LEU A 234 1.49 3.47 -28.69
C LEU A 234 0.38 2.96 -29.63
N ASP A 235 -0.39 3.86 -30.23
CA ASP A 235 -1.49 3.47 -31.15
C ASP A 235 -1.00 3.30 -32.60
N VAL A 236 0.27 3.02 -32.81
CA VAL A 236 0.84 2.71 -34.11
C VAL A 236 0.60 1.23 -34.43
N LYS A 237 -0.07 0.96 -35.55
CA LYS A 237 -0.25 -0.40 -36.02
C LYS A 237 1.10 -0.99 -36.46
N ILE A 238 1.63 -1.91 -35.68
CA ILE A 238 2.90 -2.59 -35.94
C ILE A 238 2.73 -3.91 -36.68
N GLY A 239 1.51 -4.44 -36.77
CA GLY A 239 1.21 -5.70 -37.43
C GLY A 239 -0.25 -6.13 -37.30
N GLN A 240 -0.53 -7.29 -37.83
CA GLN A 240 -1.81 -8.00 -37.68
C GLN A 240 -1.56 -9.45 -37.32
N VAL A 241 -2.42 -9.99 -36.46
CA VAL A 241 -2.45 -11.42 -36.15
C VAL A 241 -3.75 -12.03 -36.69
N THR A 242 -3.70 -13.28 -37.15
CA THR A 242 -4.85 -13.98 -37.73
C THR A 242 -5.76 -14.59 -36.65
N ALA A 243 -5.30 -14.65 -35.41
CA ALA A 243 -6.04 -15.21 -34.29
C ALA A 243 -5.68 -14.48 -32.99
N VAL A 244 -6.49 -14.65 -31.96
CA VAL A 244 -6.23 -14.14 -30.62
C VAL A 244 -5.09 -14.94 -29.99
N PHE A 245 -4.15 -14.26 -29.35
CA PHE A 245 -3.13 -14.86 -28.50
C PHE A 245 -3.62 -14.83 -27.04
N PRO A 246 -4.24 -15.89 -26.52
CA PRO A 246 -4.73 -15.91 -25.15
C PRO A 246 -3.57 -16.00 -24.15
N ARG A 247 -3.79 -15.52 -22.95
CA ARG A 247 -2.86 -15.66 -21.81
C ARG A 247 -2.77 -17.08 -21.24
N GLY A 248 -3.39 -18.04 -21.88
CA GLY A 248 -3.49 -19.41 -21.44
C GLY A 248 -4.94 -19.82 -21.12
N GLY A 249 -5.13 -21.07 -20.76
CA GLY A 249 -6.42 -21.71 -20.65
C GLY A 249 -7.37 -21.18 -19.57
N THR A 250 -8.35 -21.99 -19.22
CA THR A 250 -9.27 -21.70 -18.12
C THR A 250 -9.04 -22.74 -17.02
N PRO A 251 -8.54 -22.34 -15.82
CA PRO A 251 -8.12 -21.00 -15.44
C PRO A 251 -6.88 -20.49 -16.20
N ALA A 252 -6.67 -19.16 -16.22
CA ALA A 252 -5.52 -18.56 -16.88
C ALA A 252 -4.19 -19.05 -16.27
N VAL A 253 -3.20 -19.33 -17.14
CA VAL A 253 -1.94 -19.97 -16.73
C VAL A 253 -0.70 -19.09 -16.95
N GLU A 254 -0.88 -17.80 -17.22
CA GLU A 254 0.21 -16.86 -17.55
C GLU A 254 1.33 -16.76 -16.51
N ARG A 255 1.07 -17.20 -15.28
CA ARG A 255 2.07 -17.24 -14.19
C ARG A 255 2.50 -18.64 -13.79
N ALA A 256 1.93 -19.66 -14.40
CA ALA A 256 2.13 -21.05 -13.99
C ALA A 256 2.49 -21.99 -15.15
N GLY A 257 2.49 -21.51 -16.39
CA GLY A 257 2.76 -22.33 -17.57
C GLY A 257 3.00 -21.50 -18.82
N GLU A 258 3.31 -22.19 -19.91
CA GLU A 258 3.47 -21.60 -21.23
C GLU A 258 2.16 -21.05 -21.77
N THR A 259 2.24 -19.92 -22.44
CA THR A 259 1.09 -19.29 -23.10
C THR A 259 1.41 -18.97 -24.55
N PRO A 260 0.42 -18.98 -25.46
CA PRO A 260 0.64 -18.56 -26.85
C PRO A 260 1.24 -17.16 -26.98
N MET A 261 0.85 -16.22 -26.08
CA MET A 261 1.44 -14.89 -26.06
C MET A 261 2.90 -14.92 -25.59
N GLY A 262 3.22 -15.69 -24.54
CA GLY A 262 4.59 -15.83 -24.03
C GLY A 262 5.52 -16.49 -25.04
N ASN A 263 5.03 -17.47 -25.81
CA ASN A 263 5.80 -18.15 -26.83
C ASN A 263 6.02 -17.31 -28.10
N TYR A 264 5.21 -16.25 -28.29
CA TYR A 264 5.36 -15.31 -29.40
C TYR A 264 6.45 -14.25 -29.10
N LEU A 265 6.65 -13.84 -27.85
CA LEU A 265 7.62 -12.84 -27.42
C LEU A 265 9.03 -13.43 -27.31
#